data_5861ac9a1b3dc795eeb0831d81a47f0a
#
_entry.id   5861ac9a1b3dc795eeb0831d81a47f0a
#
_cell.length_a   1.000
_cell.length_b   1.000
_cell.length_c   1.000
_cell.angle_alpha   90.00
_cell.angle_beta   90.00
_cell.angle_gamma   90.00
#
_symmetry.space_group_name_H-M   'P 1'
#
loop_
_entity.id
_entity.type
_entity.pdbx_description
1 polymer ?
#
loop_
_entity_poly.entity_id
_entity_poly.type
_entity_poly.pdbx_seq_one_letter_code
_entity_poly.pdbx_strand_id
1 'polypeptide(L)'
;MNRNTGASRRAVVRGLVGTVGAAALAPIAAMAQQPTAATGAPPTVISNPPRQWGHHAPPTIYPDPDVIVIDPSFAALRVGNNAIHRIATGFTWAEGPAWSSEGQYFVFSDVVGNTQYRVLWDDRRVTPFRRPSNNSNGNSFDFQGRQLSTEDFNRRVVRWEHDGTMTVIADSFDGKSLNSPNDRVPHTDGSIWFTDPPYGDQLSQGHPDEPGGSANPQGLLNPHIGAPSAGMIGGKKRELPNAVYRWDPSGHLDVAITEDQLKDPNGICFSLDYKMLYVCSTGKGPGDSHNGGTRTIWAFDVQGTKGVNGRDFLDLTVDGVKCGPDGLRADVFGNLWCSANGPLGYAGVFVYNSQGKIIGRIRLPEICANLCFGGPKRNQLFMTASQSVYMLQVNTQGAAPG
;
A
#
# COMPACT_ATOMS: atom_id res chain seq x y z
N MET A 1 12.91 -72.02 -22.99
CA MET A 1 13.81 -73.02 -22.30
C MET A 1 14.01 -72.51 -20.86
N ASN A 2 13.63 -73.40 -19.96
CA ASN A 2 13.96 -73.52 -18.51
C ASN A 2 13.72 -72.30 -17.58
N ARG A 3 12.71 -72.34 -16.72
CA ARG A 3 12.52 -73.15 -15.47
C ARG A 3 13.66 -73.00 -14.47
N ASN A 4 13.43 -72.39 -13.27
CA ASN A 4 13.05 -73.08 -12.03
C ASN A 4 13.02 -72.11 -10.86
N THR A 5 11.93 -72.02 -10.07
CA THR A 5 11.70 -72.63 -8.73
C THR A 5 12.71 -72.12 -7.66
N GLY A 6 12.28 -71.34 -6.68
CA GLY A 6 11.51 -71.76 -5.53
C GLY A 6 12.39 -72.00 -4.32
N ALA A 7 12.09 -71.33 -3.23
CA ALA A 7 12.17 -71.94 -1.91
C ALA A 7 11.88 -70.94 -0.78
N SER A 8 10.88 -71.27 -0.04
CA SER A 8 10.53 -70.78 1.30
C SER A 8 11.59 -71.19 2.34
N ARG A 9 11.97 -70.30 3.25
CA ARG A 9 12.54 -70.71 4.54
C ARG A 9 11.87 -69.97 5.66
N ARG A 10 10.98 -70.71 6.36
CA ARG A 10 10.56 -70.40 7.72
C ARG A 10 11.77 -70.67 8.65
N ALA A 11 12.15 -69.72 9.45
CA ALA A 11 13.01 -69.92 10.60
C ALA A 11 12.20 -69.67 11.86
N VAL A 12 12.04 -70.73 12.65
CA VAL A 12 11.52 -70.77 13.97
C VAL A 12 12.60 -70.28 14.94
N VAL A 13 12.33 -69.25 15.69
CA VAL A 13 13.17 -68.92 16.86
C VAL A 13 12.31 -69.09 18.12
N ARG A 14 12.76 -70.01 18.93
CA ARG A 14 12.25 -70.36 20.27
C ARG A 14 12.54 -69.21 21.24
N GLY A 15 11.65 -69.10 22.19
CA GLY A 15 11.54 -68.05 23.19
C GLY A 15 12.68 -67.95 24.20
N LEU A 16 12.72 -66.75 24.76
CA LEU A 16 13.22 -66.46 26.10
C LEU A 16 12.12 -65.70 26.83
N VAL A 17 11.63 -66.34 27.87
CA VAL A 17 10.72 -65.74 28.84
C VAL A 17 11.54 -64.86 29.76
N GLY A 18 11.47 -63.54 29.56
CA GLY A 18 11.97 -62.57 30.50
C GLY A 18 10.82 -61.93 31.20
N THR A 19 10.74 -62.10 32.50
CA THR A 19 9.78 -61.38 33.37
C THR A 19 10.08 -59.90 33.38
N VAL A 20 9.23 -59.12 32.70
CA VAL A 20 9.25 -57.66 32.75
C VAL A 20 8.25 -57.24 33.81
N GLY A 21 8.78 -56.62 34.85
CA GLY A 21 7.96 -56.01 35.89
C GLY A 21 6.98 -55.00 35.35
N ALA A 22 5.74 -55.10 35.79
CA ALA A 22 4.69 -54.12 35.49
C ALA A 22 5.02 -52.78 36.14
N ALA A 23 5.60 -51.86 35.35
CA ALA A 23 5.60 -50.46 35.72
C ALA A 23 4.20 -49.91 35.48
N ALA A 24 3.51 -49.58 36.54
CA ALA A 24 2.24 -48.89 36.46
C ALA A 24 2.42 -47.53 35.76
N LEU A 25 1.96 -47.42 34.56
CA LEU A 25 1.77 -46.12 33.86
C LEU A 25 0.65 -45.39 34.61
N ALA A 26 1.03 -44.43 35.45
CA ALA A 26 0.08 -43.44 35.93
C ALA A 26 -0.52 -42.68 34.74
N PRO A 27 -1.83 -42.48 34.67
CA PRO A 27 -2.41 -41.66 33.64
C PRO A 27 -1.87 -40.23 33.83
N ILE A 28 -1.16 -39.71 32.84
CA ILE A 28 -0.92 -38.28 32.72
C ILE A 28 -2.29 -37.67 32.51
N ALA A 29 -2.92 -37.18 33.57
CA ALA A 29 -4.05 -36.31 33.46
C ALA A 29 -3.55 -35.06 32.73
N ALA A 30 -3.87 -34.98 31.47
CA ALA A 30 -3.79 -33.71 30.74
C ALA A 30 -4.73 -32.77 31.52
N MET A 31 -4.18 -31.97 32.40
CA MET A 31 -4.89 -30.80 32.92
C MET A 31 -5.17 -29.92 31.72
N ALA A 32 -6.38 -30.03 31.18
CA ALA A 32 -6.94 -29.02 30.33
C ALA A 32 -6.88 -27.73 31.16
N GLN A 33 -5.91 -26.85 30.83
CA GLN A 33 -5.91 -25.50 31.35
C GLN A 33 -7.26 -24.90 30.99
N GLN A 34 -8.11 -24.72 32.00
CA GLN A 34 -9.32 -23.90 31.77
C GLN A 34 -8.85 -22.56 31.25
N PRO A 35 -9.46 -22.07 30.18
CA PRO A 35 -9.12 -20.73 29.69
C PRO A 35 -9.37 -19.76 30.86
N THR A 36 -8.32 -19.19 31.38
CA THR A 36 -8.42 -18.07 32.31
C THR A 36 -9.23 -17.01 31.58
N ALA A 37 -10.40 -16.66 32.13
CA ALA A 37 -11.22 -15.60 31.61
C ALA A 37 -10.33 -14.37 31.35
N ALA A 38 -10.33 -13.85 30.15
CA ALA A 38 -9.49 -12.72 29.78
C ALA A 38 -9.91 -11.51 30.64
N THR A 39 -9.19 -11.26 31.70
CA THR A 39 -9.38 -10.10 32.58
C THR A 39 -8.60 -8.90 32.04
N GLY A 40 -8.94 -8.42 30.84
CA GLY A 40 -8.26 -7.26 30.25
C GLY A 40 -8.85 -6.88 28.89
N ALA A 41 -8.54 -5.65 28.45
CA ALA A 41 -8.86 -5.21 27.11
C ALA A 41 -8.11 -6.08 26.07
N PRO A 42 -8.70 -6.34 24.89
CA PRO A 42 -8.06 -7.13 23.86
C PRO A 42 -6.76 -6.46 23.38
N PRO A 43 -5.74 -7.25 23.00
CA PRO A 43 -4.52 -6.70 22.46
C PRO A 43 -4.77 -5.86 21.21
N THR A 44 -4.16 -4.68 21.16
CA THR A 44 -4.19 -3.72 20.05
C THR A 44 -2.77 -3.44 19.57
N VAL A 45 -2.61 -2.65 18.52
CA VAL A 45 -1.28 -2.21 18.07
C VAL A 45 -0.53 -1.40 19.15
N ILE A 46 -1.25 -0.78 20.10
CA ILE A 46 -0.68 0.08 21.15
C ILE A 46 -0.71 -0.56 22.56
N SER A 47 -1.26 -1.75 22.70
CA SER A 47 -1.27 -2.43 24.03
C SER A 47 0.11 -2.99 24.39
N ASN A 48 0.28 -3.35 25.67
CA ASN A 48 1.46 -4.05 26.14
C ASN A 48 1.04 -5.39 26.83
N PRO A 49 1.32 -6.58 26.24
CA PRO A 49 2.02 -6.75 24.95
C PRO A 49 1.16 -6.28 23.77
N PRO A 50 1.79 -5.91 22.62
CA PRO A 50 1.06 -5.50 21.45
C PRO A 50 0.40 -6.70 20.76
N ARG A 51 -0.58 -6.40 19.90
CA ARG A 51 -1.23 -7.38 19.02
C ARG A 51 -0.20 -8.18 18.21
N GLN A 52 -0.37 -9.47 18.17
CA GLN A 52 0.43 -10.39 17.37
C GLN A 52 -0.19 -10.61 15.98
N TRP A 53 0.64 -10.95 15.01
CA TRP A 53 0.28 -11.14 13.61
C TRP A 53 0.79 -12.50 13.09
N GLY A 54 0.06 -13.09 12.12
CA GLY A 54 0.46 -14.34 11.46
C GLY A 54 -0.26 -15.58 11.98
N HIS A 55 0.13 -16.75 11.47
CA HIS A 55 -0.55 -18.02 11.71
C HIS A 55 -0.62 -18.46 13.19
N HIS A 56 0.32 -18.03 14.00
CA HIS A 56 0.39 -18.37 15.43
C HIS A 56 -0.16 -17.27 16.32
N ALA A 57 -0.72 -16.20 15.73
CA ALA A 57 -1.34 -15.15 16.52
C ALA A 57 -2.61 -15.66 17.19
N PRO A 58 -2.89 -15.20 18.42
CA PRO A 58 -4.17 -15.49 19.07
C PRO A 58 -5.35 -15.02 18.20
N PRO A 59 -6.52 -15.67 18.32
CA PRO A 59 -7.73 -15.20 17.63
C PRO A 59 -8.04 -13.75 17.96
N THR A 60 -8.43 -12.98 16.95
CA THR A 60 -8.83 -11.59 17.13
C THR A 60 -10.20 -11.54 17.81
N ILE A 61 -10.35 -10.61 18.75
CA ILE A 61 -11.64 -10.29 19.37
C ILE A 61 -12.42 -9.36 18.43
N TYR A 62 -13.70 -9.57 18.32
CA TYR A 62 -14.60 -8.78 17.49
C TYR A 62 -15.51 -7.87 18.31
N PRO A 63 -15.80 -6.66 17.85
CA PRO A 63 -15.19 -6.01 16.68
C PRO A 63 -13.69 -5.73 16.91
N ASP A 64 -12.91 -5.72 15.83
CA ASP A 64 -11.47 -5.46 15.91
C ASP A 64 -11.19 -4.11 16.60
N PRO A 65 -10.44 -4.10 17.72
CA PRO A 65 -10.23 -2.88 18.50
C PRO A 65 -9.36 -1.84 17.80
N ASP A 66 -8.67 -2.22 16.73
CA ASP A 66 -7.88 -1.31 15.91
C ASP A 66 -8.70 -0.71 14.74
N VAL A 67 -9.99 -1.09 14.59
CA VAL A 67 -10.96 -0.46 13.69
C VAL A 67 -11.88 0.43 14.50
N ILE A 68 -11.53 1.72 14.58
CA ILE A 68 -12.09 2.70 15.51
C ILE A 68 -13.24 3.45 14.86
N VAL A 69 -14.41 3.38 15.47
CA VAL A 69 -15.58 4.20 15.11
C VAL A 69 -15.49 5.52 15.87
N ILE A 70 -15.35 6.63 15.12
CA ILE A 70 -15.35 7.99 15.68
C ILE A 70 -16.74 8.57 15.59
N ASP A 71 -17.42 8.37 14.45
CA ASP A 71 -18.81 8.79 14.22
C ASP A 71 -19.66 7.55 13.89
N PRO A 72 -20.91 7.48 14.36
CA PRO A 72 -21.80 6.33 14.11
C PRO A 72 -21.96 5.95 12.63
N SER A 73 -21.80 6.89 11.70
CA SER A 73 -21.87 6.62 10.26
C SER A 73 -20.78 5.64 9.78
N PHE A 74 -19.61 5.62 10.42
CA PHE A 74 -18.56 4.67 10.09
C PHE A 74 -18.93 3.24 10.50
N ALA A 75 -19.75 3.05 11.50
CA ALA A 75 -20.20 1.72 11.92
C ALA A 75 -20.89 0.95 10.79
N ALA A 76 -21.59 1.65 9.88
CA ALA A 76 -22.24 1.06 8.71
C ALA A 76 -21.21 0.60 7.65
N LEU A 77 -20.03 1.18 7.62
CA LEU A 77 -18.95 0.84 6.70
C LEU A 77 -18.07 -0.30 7.21
N ARG A 78 -18.19 -0.65 8.48
CA ARG A 78 -17.40 -1.70 9.14
C ARG A 78 -18.12 -3.04 9.09
N VAL A 79 -17.42 -4.11 8.77
CA VAL A 79 -17.88 -5.49 9.00
C VAL A 79 -17.51 -5.88 10.44
N GLY A 80 -18.52 -6.03 11.31
CA GLY A 80 -18.32 -6.17 12.76
C GLY A 80 -17.59 -7.43 13.20
N ASN A 81 -17.61 -8.49 12.39
CA ASN A 81 -16.96 -9.79 12.64
C ASN A 81 -15.78 -10.02 11.68
N ASN A 82 -15.11 -8.99 11.26
CA ASN A 82 -13.90 -9.07 10.47
C ASN A 82 -12.75 -8.32 11.16
N ALA A 83 -11.53 -8.81 10.96
CA ALA A 83 -10.32 -8.26 11.55
C ALA A 83 -9.37 -7.76 10.47
N ILE A 84 -8.42 -6.91 10.89
CA ILE A 84 -7.27 -6.57 10.07
C ILE A 84 -6.38 -7.80 9.97
N HIS A 85 -6.03 -8.19 8.75
CA HIS A 85 -5.11 -9.29 8.45
C HIS A 85 -3.83 -8.74 7.84
N ARG A 86 -2.65 -9.12 8.37
CA ARG A 86 -1.38 -8.93 7.69
C ARG A 86 -1.19 -10.09 6.72
N ILE A 87 -1.30 -9.81 5.41
CA ILE A 87 -1.25 -10.84 4.37
C ILE A 87 0.16 -11.12 3.85
N ALA A 88 1.06 -10.14 3.98
CA ALA A 88 2.46 -10.29 3.60
C ALA A 88 3.35 -9.34 4.40
N THR A 89 4.64 -9.69 4.52
CA THR A 89 5.67 -8.86 5.18
C THR A 89 7.06 -9.23 4.64
N GLY A 90 8.04 -8.37 4.90
CA GLY A 90 9.43 -8.58 4.47
C GLY A 90 9.83 -7.74 3.27
N PHE A 91 9.06 -6.71 2.95
CA PHE A 91 9.38 -5.71 1.92
C PHE A 91 10.26 -4.61 2.50
N THR A 92 10.92 -3.85 1.62
CA THR A 92 11.68 -2.67 2.04
C THR A 92 10.75 -1.48 2.20
N TRP A 93 9.92 -1.21 1.18
CA TRP A 93 8.88 -0.19 1.23
C TRP A 93 7.71 -0.57 0.31
N ALA A 94 6.65 -1.08 0.94
CA ALA A 94 5.45 -1.51 0.23
C ALA A 94 4.57 -0.31 -0.12
N GLU A 95 4.29 -0.13 -1.41
CA GLU A 95 3.59 1.00 -2.00
C GLU A 95 2.68 0.59 -3.16
N GLY A 96 1.92 1.57 -3.66
CA GLY A 96 1.20 1.51 -4.91
C GLY A 96 0.26 0.32 -5.07
N PRO A 97 -0.65 0.09 -4.12
CA PRO A 97 -1.58 -1.03 -4.21
C PRO A 97 -2.64 -0.78 -5.28
N ALA A 98 -2.93 -1.80 -6.09
CA ALA A 98 -4.01 -1.76 -7.08
C ALA A 98 -4.65 -3.15 -7.27
N TRP A 99 -5.92 -3.16 -7.65
CA TRP A 99 -6.67 -4.38 -7.90
C TRP A 99 -7.00 -4.54 -9.38
N SER A 100 -6.60 -5.67 -9.96
CA SER A 100 -7.04 -6.09 -11.28
C SER A 100 -8.37 -6.84 -11.19
N SER A 101 -9.45 -6.22 -11.64
CA SER A 101 -10.77 -6.87 -11.66
C SER A 101 -10.86 -7.96 -12.72
N GLU A 102 -10.15 -7.86 -13.83
CA GLU A 102 -10.07 -8.90 -14.86
C GLU A 102 -9.20 -10.07 -14.41
N GLY A 103 -8.00 -9.78 -13.91
CA GLY A 103 -7.05 -10.80 -13.51
C GLY A 103 -7.29 -11.39 -12.12
N GLN A 104 -8.22 -10.82 -11.33
CA GLN A 104 -8.53 -11.24 -9.97
C GLN A 104 -7.27 -11.35 -9.11
N TYR A 105 -6.43 -10.30 -9.14
CA TYR A 105 -5.23 -10.21 -8.33
C TYR A 105 -5.01 -8.79 -7.82
N PHE A 106 -4.33 -8.72 -6.72
CA PHE A 106 -3.80 -7.50 -6.12
C PHE A 106 -2.34 -7.34 -6.54
N VAL A 107 -1.95 -6.16 -6.98
CA VAL A 107 -0.56 -5.80 -7.28
C VAL A 107 -0.12 -4.68 -6.35
N PHE A 108 1.16 -4.69 -5.97
CA PHE A 108 1.81 -3.61 -5.22
C PHE A 108 3.30 -3.58 -5.53
N SER A 109 3.94 -2.47 -5.20
CA SER A 109 5.36 -2.25 -5.41
C SER A 109 6.13 -2.37 -4.09
N ASP A 110 7.28 -3.02 -4.11
CA ASP A 110 8.37 -2.77 -3.18
C ASP A 110 9.32 -1.80 -3.89
N VAL A 111 9.15 -0.51 -3.62
CA VAL A 111 9.81 0.57 -4.38
C VAL A 111 11.32 0.43 -4.29
N VAL A 112 11.88 0.42 -3.08
CA VAL A 112 13.32 0.30 -2.84
C VAL A 112 13.83 -1.10 -3.22
N GLY A 113 13.02 -2.14 -2.99
CA GLY A 113 13.31 -3.52 -3.39
C GLY A 113 13.22 -3.75 -4.90
N ASN A 114 12.87 -2.73 -5.68
CA ASN A 114 12.81 -2.77 -7.16
C ASN A 114 12.02 -3.96 -7.70
N THR A 115 10.87 -4.25 -7.06
CA THR A 115 10.05 -5.41 -7.42
C THR A 115 8.56 -5.07 -7.29
N GLN A 116 7.79 -5.32 -8.34
CA GLN A 116 6.34 -5.44 -8.21
C GLN A 116 5.97 -6.85 -7.80
N TYR A 117 5.07 -6.95 -6.85
CA TYR A 117 4.50 -8.23 -6.39
C TYR A 117 3.04 -8.34 -6.80
N ARG A 118 2.61 -9.58 -6.96
CA ARG A 118 1.23 -9.95 -7.22
C ARG A 118 0.75 -10.92 -6.15
N VAL A 119 -0.46 -10.69 -5.66
CA VAL A 119 -1.18 -11.60 -4.76
C VAL A 119 -2.42 -12.11 -5.49
N LEU A 120 -2.46 -13.38 -5.82
CA LEU A 120 -3.61 -14.01 -6.44
C LEU A 120 -4.77 -14.09 -5.42
N TRP A 121 -5.99 -13.86 -5.89
CA TRP A 121 -7.15 -13.87 -5.01
C TRP A 121 -7.42 -15.26 -4.42
N ASP A 122 -7.31 -16.30 -5.23
CA ASP A 122 -7.74 -17.65 -4.87
C ASP A 122 -6.91 -18.27 -3.74
N ASP A 123 -5.60 -18.16 -3.80
CA ASP A 123 -4.69 -18.83 -2.85
C ASP A 123 -3.89 -17.87 -1.96
N ARG A 124 -4.08 -16.56 -2.15
CA ARG A 124 -3.36 -15.48 -1.44
C ARG A 124 -1.84 -15.56 -1.55
N ARG A 125 -1.33 -16.28 -2.55
CA ARG A 125 0.09 -16.43 -2.76
C ARG A 125 0.71 -15.15 -3.30
N VAL A 126 1.73 -14.66 -2.60
CA VAL A 126 2.53 -13.51 -3.00
C VAL A 126 3.66 -13.99 -3.91
N THR A 127 3.77 -13.40 -5.08
CA THR A 127 4.81 -13.73 -6.06
C THR A 127 5.40 -12.46 -6.68
N PRO A 128 6.70 -12.42 -7.02
CA PRO A 128 7.23 -11.39 -7.89
C PRO A 128 6.45 -11.37 -9.21
N PHE A 129 6.03 -10.18 -9.62
CA PHE A 129 5.29 -9.97 -10.86
C PHE A 129 6.15 -9.35 -11.94
N ARG A 130 6.95 -8.33 -11.55
CA ARG A 130 7.98 -7.72 -12.40
C ARG A 130 9.22 -7.47 -11.56
N ARG A 131 10.37 -7.92 -12.07
CA ARG A 131 11.67 -7.74 -11.44
C ARG A 131 12.79 -7.71 -12.50
N PRO A 132 13.48 -6.58 -12.72
CA PRO A 132 13.28 -5.29 -12.04
C PRO A 132 11.93 -4.65 -12.41
N SER A 133 11.39 -3.83 -11.51
CA SER A 133 10.19 -3.03 -11.73
C SER A 133 10.50 -1.60 -12.12
N ASN A 134 11.77 -1.25 -12.29
CA ASN A 134 12.29 0.12 -12.44
C ASN A 134 11.91 1.02 -11.26
N ASN A 135 11.96 0.46 -10.05
CA ASN A 135 11.51 1.09 -8.82
C ASN A 135 10.10 1.67 -8.99
N SER A 136 9.18 0.82 -9.47
CA SER A 136 7.79 1.24 -9.60
C SER A 136 7.26 1.68 -8.25
N ASN A 137 6.52 2.78 -8.23
CA ASN A 137 5.88 3.32 -7.04
C ASN A 137 4.39 2.99 -7.09
N GLY A 138 3.57 3.89 -7.52
CA GLY A 138 2.17 3.69 -7.58
C GLY A 138 1.69 2.77 -8.71
N ASN A 139 0.53 2.11 -8.54
CA ASN A 139 -0.18 1.37 -9.56
C ASN A 139 -1.68 1.68 -9.54
N SER A 140 -2.32 1.58 -10.70
CA SER A 140 -3.77 1.56 -10.88
C SER A 140 -4.13 0.78 -12.12
N PHE A 141 -5.42 0.57 -12.34
CA PHE A 141 -5.92 0.05 -13.61
C PHE A 141 -6.82 1.10 -14.27
N ASP A 142 -6.70 1.26 -15.57
CA ASP A 142 -7.60 2.13 -16.32
C ASP A 142 -8.98 1.47 -16.55
N PHE A 143 -9.89 2.19 -17.18
CA PHE A 143 -11.24 1.69 -17.45
C PHE A 143 -11.30 0.55 -18.48
N GLN A 144 -10.18 0.26 -19.14
CA GLN A 144 -10.02 -0.90 -20.01
C GLN A 144 -9.30 -2.07 -19.32
N GLY A 145 -9.02 -1.97 -18.02
CA GLY A 145 -8.34 -3.02 -17.26
C GLY A 145 -6.81 -3.08 -17.49
N ARG A 146 -6.21 -2.08 -18.15
CA ARG A 146 -4.76 -2.03 -18.38
C ARG A 146 -4.07 -1.43 -17.16
N GLN A 147 -2.96 -2.02 -16.76
CA GLN A 147 -2.22 -1.54 -15.59
C GLN A 147 -1.43 -0.27 -15.94
N LEU A 148 -1.60 0.75 -15.12
CA LEU A 148 -0.77 1.95 -15.08
C LEU A 148 0.24 1.82 -13.95
N SER A 149 1.49 2.18 -14.18
CA SER A 149 2.55 2.24 -13.16
C SER A 149 3.35 3.52 -13.31
N THR A 150 3.77 4.07 -12.18
CA THR A 150 4.83 5.09 -12.12
C THR A 150 6.16 4.40 -11.85
N GLU A 151 7.22 4.81 -12.52
CA GLU A 151 8.56 4.24 -12.38
C GLU A 151 9.55 5.33 -11.98
N ASP A 152 10.06 5.22 -10.75
CA ASP A 152 10.98 6.22 -10.21
C ASP A 152 12.34 6.19 -10.92
N PHE A 153 12.88 4.99 -11.19
CA PHE A 153 14.19 4.85 -11.83
C PHE A 153 14.24 5.46 -13.24
N ASN A 154 13.19 5.23 -14.04
CA ASN A 154 13.09 5.75 -15.40
C ASN A 154 12.36 7.09 -15.48
N ARG A 155 11.88 7.62 -14.34
CA ARG A 155 11.23 8.92 -14.24
C ARG A 155 10.06 9.04 -15.23
N ARG A 156 9.17 8.05 -15.22
CA ARG A 156 8.10 7.96 -16.23
C ARG A 156 6.83 7.32 -15.68
N VAL A 157 5.75 7.54 -16.40
CA VAL A 157 4.48 6.83 -16.26
C VAL A 157 4.34 5.86 -17.44
N VAL A 158 3.98 4.61 -17.15
CA VAL A 158 3.81 3.56 -18.15
C VAL A 158 2.44 2.90 -18.06
N ARG A 159 1.99 2.35 -19.17
CA ARG A 159 0.81 1.51 -19.26
C ARG A 159 1.18 0.14 -19.84
N TRP A 160 0.77 -0.90 -19.17
CA TRP A 160 0.92 -2.27 -19.61
C TRP A 160 -0.32 -2.67 -20.40
N GLU A 161 -0.15 -2.97 -21.68
CA GLU A 161 -1.23 -3.36 -22.57
C GLU A 161 -1.62 -4.83 -22.34
N HIS A 162 -2.79 -5.25 -22.86
CA HIS A 162 -3.30 -6.62 -22.67
C HIS A 162 -2.41 -7.69 -23.32
N ASP A 163 -1.68 -7.35 -24.36
CA ASP A 163 -0.70 -8.25 -25.01
C ASP A 163 0.63 -8.37 -24.26
N GLY A 164 0.75 -7.66 -23.12
CA GLY A 164 1.96 -7.64 -22.32
C GLY A 164 3.02 -6.63 -22.76
N THR A 165 2.78 -5.88 -23.81
CA THR A 165 3.66 -4.77 -24.21
C THR A 165 3.50 -3.58 -23.27
N MET A 166 4.50 -2.68 -23.25
CA MET A 166 4.50 -1.50 -22.40
C MET A 166 4.54 -0.24 -23.24
N THR A 167 3.60 0.65 -22.99
CA THR A 167 3.51 1.99 -23.57
C THR A 167 4.00 3.03 -22.58
N VAL A 168 4.96 3.87 -22.96
CA VAL A 168 5.34 5.05 -22.17
C VAL A 168 4.25 6.10 -22.35
N ILE A 169 3.63 6.50 -21.24
CA ILE A 169 2.60 7.54 -21.21
C ILE A 169 3.24 8.93 -21.15
N ALA A 170 4.19 9.11 -20.24
CA ALA A 170 4.94 10.35 -20.07
C ALA A 170 6.30 10.06 -19.44
N ASP A 171 7.36 10.71 -19.90
CA ASP A 171 8.72 10.68 -19.34
C ASP A 171 9.36 12.06 -19.27
N SER A 172 8.75 13.05 -19.90
CA SER A 172 9.29 14.39 -20.01
C SER A 172 8.18 15.43 -20.21
N PHE A 173 8.49 16.68 -19.83
CA PHE A 173 7.68 17.86 -20.09
C PHE A 173 8.59 19.00 -20.53
N ASP A 174 8.24 19.68 -21.62
CA ASP A 174 9.07 20.76 -22.25
C ASP A 174 10.53 20.36 -22.46
N GLY A 175 10.78 19.10 -22.87
CA GLY A 175 12.12 18.58 -23.12
C GLY A 175 12.96 18.30 -21.89
N LYS A 176 12.39 18.40 -20.70
CA LYS A 176 13.00 18.08 -19.41
C LYS A 176 12.41 16.80 -18.83
N SER A 177 13.25 15.99 -18.19
CA SER A 177 12.79 14.78 -17.54
C SER A 177 11.84 15.09 -16.39
N LEU A 178 10.81 14.26 -16.21
CA LEU A 178 9.95 14.30 -15.02
C LEU A 178 10.79 14.12 -13.75
N ASN A 179 10.25 14.47 -12.59
CA ASN A 179 10.95 14.30 -11.32
C ASN A 179 10.96 12.80 -10.91
N SER A 180 9.88 12.35 -10.36
CA SER A 180 9.69 10.98 -9.92
C SER A 180 8.19 10.73 -9.78
N PRO A 181 7.48 10.43 -10.89
CA PRO A 181 6.04 10.24 -10.84
C PRO A 181 5.64 9.26 -9.76
N ASN A 182 4.73 9.68 -8.89
CA ASN A 182 4.41 8.94 -7.66
C ASN A 182 3.06 8.22 -7.75
N ASP A 183 1.94 8.94 -7.66
CA ASP A 183 0.60 8.34 -7.76
C ASP A 183 -0.14 8.86 -9.01
N ARG A 184 -1.16 8.14 -9.45
CA ARG A 184 -1.93 8.48 -10.66
C ARG A 184 -3.33 7.93 -10.54
N VAL A 185 -4.22 8.53 -11.30
CA VAL A 185 -5.63 8.14 -11.36
C VAL A 185 -6.15 8.31 -12.80
N PRO A 186 -6.85 7.30 -13.35
CA PRO A 186 -7.52 7.44 -14.64
C PRO A 186 -8.80 8.26 -14.50
N HIS A 187 -9.11 9.07 -15.52
CA HIS A 187 -10.34 9.79 -15.65
C HIS A 187 -11.23 9.15 -16.71
N THR A 188 -12.54 9.34 -16.63
CA THR A 188 -13.52 8.72 -17.53
C THR A 188 -13.41 9.15 -18.98
N ASP A 189 -12.75 10.28 -19.28
CA ASP A 189 -12.44 10.76 -20.63
C ASP A 189 -11.23 10.05 -21.26
N GLY A 190 -10.63 9.10 -20.53
CA GLY A 190 -9.42 8.37 -20.96
C GLY A 190 -8.11 9.06 -20.58
N SER A 191 -8.17 10.27 -20.00
CA SER A 191 -6.96 10.94 -19.51
C SER A 191 -6.43 10.29 -18.24
N ILE A 192 -5.13 10.47 -17.99
CA ILE A 192 -4.42 9.97 -16.82
C ILE A 192 -3.83 11.19 -16.11
N TRP A 193 -4.20 11.35 -14.84
CA TRP A 193 -3.66 12.39 -13.98
C TRP A 193 -2.66 11.79 -13.02
N PHE A 194 -1.49 12.43 -12.85
CA PHE A 194 -0.45 11.89 -11.99
C PHE A 194 0.34 12.99 -11.28
N THR A 195 0.86 12.66 -10.12
CA THR A 195 1.72 13.53 -9.30
C THR A 195 3.18 13.29 -9.62
N ASP A 196 4.00 14.35 -9.61
CA ASP A 196 5.43 14.30 -9.92
C ASP A 196 6.28 15.02 -8.86
N PRO A 197 6.32 14.52 -7.63
CA PRO A 197 7.24 14.98 -6.60
C PRO A 197 8.63 14.38 -6.79
N PRO A 198 9.66 14.80 -6.03
CA PRO A 198 11.00 14.26 -6.16
C PRO A 198 11.30 13.06 -5.24
N TYR A 199 10.30 12.43 -4.62
CA TYR A 199 10.55 11.43 -3.55
C TYR A 199 11.25 10.18 -4.03
N GLY A 200 10.75 9.59 -5.09
CA GLY A 200 11.20 8.28 -5.54
C GLY A 200 12.56 8.28 -6.20
N ASP A 201 12.96 9.39 -6.82
CA ASP A 201 14.24 9.54 -7.50
C ASP A 201 15.39 9.85 -6.51
N GLN A 202 15.15 9.69 -5.23
CA GLN A 202 16.10 10.00 -4.17
C GLN A 202 16.24 8.82 -3.21
N LEU A 203 17.40 8.66 -2.60
CA LEU A 203 17.69 7.55 -1.69
C LEU A 203 16.82 7.53 -0.42
N SER A 204 16.09 8.60 -0.14
CA SER A 204 15.19 8.68 1.01
C SER A 204 13.86 7.98 0.82
N GLN A 205 13.45 7.68 -0.42
CA GLN A 205 12.19 6.98 -0.65
C GLN A 205 12.19 5.62 0.02
N GLY A 206 11.19 5.40 0.86
CA GLY A 206 11.07 4.17 1.64
C GLY A 206 12.00 4.06 2.85
N HIS A 207 12.74 5.10 3.16
CA HIS A 207 13.56 5.18 4.37
C HIS A 207 12.87 6.05 5.42
N PRO A 208 12.95 5.70 6.70
CA PRO A 208 12.36 6.49 7.78
C PRO A 208 13.19 7.71 8.17
N ASP A 209 14.40 7.85 7.62
CA ASP A 209 15.31 8.95 7.91
C ASP A 209 15.00 10.19 7.07
N GLU A 210 15.70 11.26 7.36
CA GLU A 210 15.49 12.57 6.77
C GLU A 210 15.52 12.60 5.25
N PRO A 211 14.80 13.53 4.61
CA PRO A 211 14.93 13.81 3.19
C PRO A 211 16.40 14.00 2.77
N GLY A 212 16.82 13.22 1.77
CA GLY A 212 18.20 13.12 1.39
C GLY A 212 18.98 12.09 2.19
N GLY A 213 18.58 11.78 3.42
CA GLY A 213 19.16 10.79 4.30
C GLY A 213 20.68 10.85 4.46
N SER A 214 21.25 9.98 5.25
CA SER A 214 22.69 9.89 5.45
C SER A 214 23.47 9.50 4.17
N ALA A 215 22.81 8.77 3.27
CA ALA A 215 23.40 8.34 2.00
C ALA A 215 23.32 9.40 0.89
N ASN A 216 22.46 10.39 1.05
CA ASN A 216 22.27 11.50 0.09
C ASN A 216 22.03 12.83 0.82
N PRO A 217 23.00 13.31 1.60
CA PRO A 217 22.82 14.47 2.46
C PRO A 217 22.54 15.78 1.71
N GLN A 218 22.92 15.85 0.44
CA GLN A 218 22.66 17.02 -0.41
C GLN A 218 21.25 17.00 -1.02
N GLY A 219 20.47 15.89 -0.86
CA GLY A 219 19.16 15.73 -1.46
C GLY A 219 19.20 15.75 -3.00
N LEU A 220 20.27 15.26 -3.60
CA LEU A 220 20.38 15.17 -5.05
C LEU A 220 19.50 14.05 -5.58
N LEU A 221 18.92 14.26 -6.76
CA LEU A 221 18.19 13.21 -7.45
C LEU A 221 19.13 12.06 -7.81
N ASN A 222 18.71 10.84 -7.52
CA ASN A 222 19.48 9.64 -7.80
C ASN A 222 18.68 8.68 -8.67
N PRO A 223 19.07 8.47 -9.92
CA PRO A 223 18.38 7.56 -10.82
C PRO A 223 18.51 6.07 -10.41
N HIS A 224 19.24 5.78 -9.35
CA HIS A 224 19.45 4.43 -8.83
C HIS A 224 19.05 4.33 -7.37
N ILE A 225 17.78 4.43 -7.10
CA ILE A 225 17.23 4.31 -5.74
C ILE A 225 17.77 3.05 -5.06
N GLY A 226 18.29 3.22 -3.84
CA GLY A 226 18.87 2.13 -3.05
C GLY A 226 20.22 1.63 -3.55
N ALA A 227 20.76 2.16 -4.63
CA ALA A 227 22.11 1.84 -5.05
C ALA A 227 23.11 2.80 -4.38
N PRO A 228 24.16 2.31 -3.72
CA PRO A 228 25.28 3.11 -3.27
C PRO A 228 26.15 3.50 -4.47
N SER A 229 25.54 3.95 -5.53
CA SER A 229 26.22 4.34 -6.74
C SER A 229 26.73 5.75 -6.60
N ALA A 230 27.71 5.91 -5.75
CA ALA A 230 28.31 7.20 -5.49
C ALA A 230 28.71 7.95 -6.77
N GLY A 231 29.12 7.26 -7.80
CA GLY A 231 29.44 7.89 -9.08
C GLY A 231 28.22 8.37 -9.87
N MET A 232 27.08 7.82 -9.58
CA MET A 232 25.84 8.15 -10.25
C MET A 232 25.03 9.14 -9.47
N ILE A 233 25.33 9.18 -8.23
CA ILE A 233 24.90 10.18 -7.27
C ILE A 233 25.42 11.58 -7.66
N GLY A 234 26.16 11.72 -8.67
CA GLY A 234 26.25 12.97 -9.38
C GLY A 234 24.85 13.41 -9.85
N GLY A 235 23.84 12.92 -9.17
CA GLY A 235 22.43 13.04 -9.27
C GLY A 235 22.05 14.28 -9.97
N LYS A 236 21.33 14.15 -11.04
CA LYS A 236 20.83 15.30 -11.79
C LYS A 236 20.04 16.15 -10.81
N LYS A 237 20.30 17.41 -10.79
CA LYS A 237 19.42 18.37 -10.17
C LYS A 237 18.03 18.20 -10.79
N ARG A 238 17.00 18.32 -9.98
CA ARG A 238 15.63 18.41 -10.45
C ARG A 238 15.51 19.52 -11.50
N GLU A 239 14.93 19.22 -12.66
CA GLU A 239 14.81 20.15 -13.78
C GLU A 239 13.43 20.81 -13.84
N LEU A 240 12.41 20.13 -13.28
CA LEU A 240 11.03 20.61 -13.25
C LEU A 240 10.59 20.91 -11.82
N PRO A 241 9.69 21.90 -11.62
CA PRO A 241 9.00 22.07 -10.33
C PRO A 241 8.11 20.85 -10.06
N ASN A 242 7.68 20.68 -8.81
CA ASN A 242 6.66 19.71 -8.47
C ASN A 242 5.36 20.05 -9.20
N ALA A 243 4.65 19.06 -9.69
CA ALA A 243 3.41 19.30 -10.41
C ALA A 243 2.44 18.11 -10.31
N VAL A 244 1.20 18.38 -10.62
CA VAL A 244 0.26 17.37 -11.09
C VAL A 244 0.12 17.55 -12.60
N TYR A 245 0.33 16.47 -13.32
CA TYR A 245 0.18 16.46 -14.78
C TYR A 245 -1.10 15.74 -15.20
N ARG A 246 -1.62 16.11 -16.38
CA ARG A 246 -2.68 15.41 -17.09
C ARG A 246 -2.20 15.03 -18.47
N TRP A 247 -2.15 13.74 -18.74
CA TRP A 247 -1.95 13.18 -20.06
C TRP A 247 -3.30 12.83 -20.70
N ASP A 248 -3.48 13.12 -21.97
CA ASP A 248 -4.67 12.70 -22.70
C ASP A 248 -4.33 11.65 -23.79
N PRO A 249 -5.35 10.94 -24.33
CA PRO A 249 -5.13 9.89 -25.33
C PRO A 249 -4.51 10.37 -26.66
N SER A 250 -4.47 11.69 -26.94
CA SER A 250 -3.74 12.23 -28.11
C SER A 250 -2.23 12.28 -27.89
N GLY A 251 -1.78 12.02 -26.65
CA GLY A 251 -0.38 12.10 -26.25
C GLY A 251 0.03 13.47 -25.69
N HIS A 252 -0.93 14.40 -25.54
CA HIS A 252 -0.63 15.72 -24.99
C HIS A 252 -0.53 15.68 -23.47
N LEU A 253 0.50 16.35 -22.92
CA LEU A 253 0.75 16.46 -21.48
C LEU A 253 0.58 17.91 -21.04
N ASP A 254 -0.31 18.14 -20.09
CA ASP A 254 -0.57 19.44 -19.47
C ASP A 254 -0.10 19.43 -18.00
N VAL A 255 0.41 20.58 -17.51
CA VAL A 255 0.49 20.83 -16.07
C VAL A 255 -0.91 21.15 -15.59
N ALA A 256 -1.51 20.26 -14.80
CA ALA A 256 -2.85 20.43 -14.25
C ALA A 256 -2.87 21.28 -12.98
N ILE A 257 -1.87 21.09 -12.10
CA ILE A 257 -1.68 21.87 -10.87
C ILE A 257 -0.19 22.18 -10.75
N THR A 258 0.15 23.44 -10.54
CA THR A 258 1.53 23.91 -10.40
C THR A 258 2.04 23.82 -8.96
N GLU A 259 3.36 23.88 -8.79
CA GLU A 259 3.99 23.91 -7.44
C GLU A 259 3.54 25.10 -6.59
N ASP A 260 3.23 26.24 -7.22
CA ASP A 260 2.70 27.41 -6.49
C ASP A 260 1.29 27.18 -5.94
N GLN A 261 0.49 26.34 -6.61
CA GLN A 261 -0.87 25.97 -6.18
C GLN A 261 -0.84 24.87 -5.14
N LEU A 262 0.09 23.91 -5.26
CA LEU A 262 0.22 22.78 -4.35
C LEU A 262 1.67 22.32 -4.27
N LYS A 263 2.23 22.32 -3.09
CA LYS A 263 3.56 21.79 -2.83
C LYS A 263 3.49 20.32 -2.47
N ASP A 264 4.52 19.58 -2.87
CA ASP A 264 4.74 18.18 -2.52
C ASP A 264 3.52 17.28 -2.79
N PRO A 265 2.99 17.26 -4.04
CA PRO A 265 1.85 16.42 -4.40
C PRO A 265 2.24 14.94 -4.32
N ASN A 266 1.39 14.12 -3.71
CA ASN A 266 1.59 12.69 -3.53
C ASN A 266 0.33 11.92 -3.97
N GLY A 267 -0.40 11.28 -3.07
CA GLY A 267 -1.61 10.56 -3.39
C GLY A 267 -2.65 11.43 -4.11
N ILE A 268 -3.39 10.83 -5.04
CA ILE A 268 -4.35 11.53 -5.88
C ILE A 268 -5.60 10.67 -6.12
N CYS A 269 -6.80 11.25 -6.01
CA CYS A 269 -8.03 10.60 -6.45
C CYS A 269 -9.13 11.60 -6.83
N PHE A 270 -10.07 11.17 -7.67
CA PHE A 270 -11.25 11.97 -8.02
C PHE A 270 -12.42 11.75 -7.05
N SER A 271 -13.32 12.73 -7.00
CA SER A 271 -14.68 12.54 -6.50
C SER A 271 -15.48 11.59 -7.41
N LEU A 272 -16.62 11.10 -6.91
CA LEU A 272 -17.48 10.16 -7.66
C LEU A 272 -17.94 10.69 -9.03
N ASP A 273 -18.17 11.98 -9.12
CA ASP A 273 -18.62 12.66 -10.34
C ASP A 273 -17.48 13.24 -11.19
N TYR A 274 -16.24 13.00 -10.79
CA TYR A 274 -15.01 13.48 -11.45
C TYR A 274 -14.89 15.01 -11.55
N LYS A 275 -15.70 15.75 -10.80
CA LYS A 275 -15.65 17.21 -10.79
C LYS A 275 -14.67 17.78 -9.78
N MET A 276 -14.21 16.96 -8.85
CA MET A 276 -13.21 17.34 -7.88
C MET A 276 -12.03 16.37 -7.92
N LEU A 277 -10.84 16.93 -7.73
CA LEU A 277 -9.59 16.20 -7.57
C LEU A 277 -9.07 16.43 -6.17
N TYR A 278 -8.81 15.37 -5.43
CA TYR A 278 -8.17 15.39 -4.13
C TYR A 278 -6.70 15.02 -4.28
N VAL A 279 -5.82 15.83 -3.71
CA VAL A 279 -4.36 15.60 -3.77
C VAL A 279 -3.75 15.76 -2.38
N CYS A 280 -2.95 14.80 -1.97
CA CYS A 280 -2.16 14.89 -0.75
C CYS A 280 -0.98 15.85 -0.95
N SER A 281 -0.79 16.77 0.00
CA SER A 281 0.43 17.56 0.17
C SER A 281 1.19 16.93 1.34
N THR A 282 2.10 15.99 1.03
CA THR A 282 2.66 15.09 2.06
C THR A 282 3.70 15.79 2.93
N GLY A 283 4.55 16.59 2.34
CA GLY A 283 5.62 17.29 3.03
C GLY A 283 6.86 17.38 2.17
N LYS A 284 7.84 18.13 2.65
CA LYS A 284 9.06 18.46 1.91
C LYS A 284 9.77 17.19 1.44
N GLY A 285 9.98 17.11 0.13
CA GLY A 285 10.84 16.11 -0.48
C GLY A 285 12.30 16.52 -0.46
N PRO A 286 13.21 15.57 -0.68
CA PRO A 286 14.63 15.87 -0.81
C PRO A 286 14.90 16.80 -2.01
N GLY A 287 15.76 17.80 -1.82
CA GLY A 287 16.10 18.77 -2.86
C GLY A 287 15.07 19.87 -3.10
N ASP A 288 13.93 19.87 -2.40
CA ASP A 288 12.98 20.99 -2.47
C ASP A 288 13.57 22.27 -1.89
N SER A 289 13.39 23.37 -2.64
CA SER A 289 13.86 24.69 -2.23
C SER A 289 12.90 25.44 -1.29
N HIS A 290 11.66 24.97 -1.18
CA HIS A 290 10.62 25.57 -0.34
C HIS A 290 10.52 24.90 1.06
N ASN A 291 9.68 25.46 1.91
CA ASN A 291 9.53 24.95 3.29
C ASN A 291 8.69 23.66 3.42
N GLY A 292 8.30 23.06 2.30
CA GLY A 292 7.48 21.86 2.23
C GLY A 292 5.99 22.13 2.12
N GLY A 293 5.25 21.06 1.91
CA GLY A 293 3.80 21.05 1.84
C GLY A 293 3.11 21.21 3.19
N THR A 294 1.79 21.35 3.15
CA THR A 294 0.98 21.62 4.35
C THR A 294 0.76 20.40 5.24
N ARG A 295 1.07 19.20 4.75
CA ARG A 295 0.72 17.89 5.35
C ARG A 295 -0.79 17.76 5.56
N THR A 296 -1.53 18.11 4.52
CA THR A 296 -3.00 18.06 4.44
C THR A 296 -3.43 17.56 3.08
N ILE A 297 -4.71 17.31 2.90
CA ILE A 297 -5.28 16.94 1.60
C ILE A 297 -6.02 18.13 1.04
N TRP A 298 -5.67 18.50 -0.17
CA TRP A 298 -6.25 19.60 -0.91
C TRP A 298 -7.34 19.10 -1.85
N ALA A 299 -8.34 19.93 -2.06
CA ALA A 299 -9.41 19.72 -3.04
C ALA A 299 -9.34 20.80 -4.12
N PHE A 300 -9.42 20.38 -5.37
CA PHE A 300 -9.44 21.23 -6.56
C PHE A 300 -10.70 20.95 -7.37
N ASP A 301 -11.29 21.97 -7.94
CA ASP A 301 -12.34 21.82 -8.93
C ASP A 301 -11.69 21.45 -10.28
N VAL A 302 -12.22 20.45 -10.97
CA VAL A 302 -11.72 20.02 -12.28
C VAL A 302 -12.39 20.85 -13.37
N GLN A 303 -11.59 21.62 -14.11
CA GLN A 303 -12.07 22.42 -15.24
C GLN A 303 -11.18 22.17 -16.48
N GLY A 304 -11.70 21.36 -17.40
CA GLY A 304 -10.94 20.95 -18.59
C GLY A 304 -9.69 20.15 -18.19
N THR A 305 -8.50 20.71 -18.50
CA THR A 305 -7.21 20.07 -18.19
C THR A 305 -6.59 20.53 -16.88
N LYS A 306 -7.30 21.35 -16.08
CA LYS A 306 -6.76 22.04 -14.89
C LYS A 306 -7.50 21.69 -13.61
N GLY A 307 -6.76 21.64 -12.53
CA GLY A 307 -7.27 21.78 -11.18
C GLY A 307 -7.26 23.26 -10.76
N VAL A 308 -8.42 23.79 -10.45
CA VAL A 308 -8.61 25.20 -10.06
C VAL A 308 -9.23 25.32 -8.70
N ASN A 309 -9.30 26.53 -8.13
CA ASN A 309 -9.91 26.81 -6.84
C ASN A 309 -9.37 25.91 -5.72
N GLY A 310 -8.05 25.66 -5.71
CA GLY A 310 -7.41 24.83 -4.72
C GLY A 310 -7.67 25.32 -3.29
N ARG A 311 -8.04 24.39 -2.42
CA ARG A 311 -8.30 24.67 -1.00
C ARG A 311 -7.83 23.53 -0.11
N ASP A 312 -7.30 23.88 1.04
CA ASP A 312 -7.03 22.92 2.12
C ASP A 312 -8.34 22.30 2.57
N PHE A 313 -8.44 20.98 2.54
CA PHE A 313 -9.72 20.30 2.72
C PHE A 313 -9.72 19.35 3.94
N LEU A 314 -8.69 18.52 4.10
CA LEU A 314 -8.61 17.59 5.23
C LEU A 314 -7.28 17.74 5.97
N ASP A 315 -7.36 17.88 7.27
CA ASP A 315 -6.23 17.79 8.20
C ASP A 315 -6.27 16.45 8.93
N LEU A 316 -5.15 15.72 8.91
CA LEU A 316 -5.02 14.41 9.55
C LEU A 316 -4.54 14.57 11.01
N THR A 317 -5.09 15.53 11.73
CA THR A 317 -4.76 15.74 13.16
C THR A 317 -5.83 15.10 14.05
N VAL A 318 -5.41 14.19 14.93
CA VAL A 318 -6.26 13.56 15.94
C VAL A 318 -5.54 13.59 17.29
N ASP A 319 -6.25 13.95 18.36
CA ASP A 319 -5.69 14.07 19.71
C ASP A 319 -4.44 14.98 19.78
N GLY A 320 -4.39 16.01 18.92
CA GLY A 320 -3.26 16.94 18.81
C GLY A 320 -2.03 16.37 18.06
N VAL A 321 -2.10 15.14 17.55
CA VAL A 321 -1.04 14.51 16.74
C VAL A 321 -1.35 14.69 15.28
N LYS A 322 -0.50 15.44 14.57
CA LYS A 322 -0.60 15.65 13.12
C LYS A 322 0.11 14.55 12.36
N CYS A 323 -0.63 13.81 11.54
CA CYS A 323 -0.12 12.81 10.62
C CYS A 323 0.08 13.41 9.22
N GLY A 324 0.98 12.82 8.44
CA GLY A 324 1.15 13.19 7.02
C GLY A 324 0.24 12.30 6.16
N PRO A 325 -0.54 12.87 5.22
CA PRO A 325 -1.23 12.08 4.22
C PRO A 325 -0.23 11.54 3.19
N ASP A 326 -0.55 10.39 2.57
CA ASP A 326 0.24 9.81 1.49
C ASP A 326 -0.69 9.36 0.36
N GLY A 327 -1.19 8.12 0.35
CA GLY A 327 -2.20 7.68 -0.62
C GLY A 327 -3.64 7.91 -0.15
N LEU A 328 -4.59 7.99 -1.07
CA LEU A 328 -6.01 8.12 -0.75
C LEU A 328 -6.91 7.51 -1.82
N ARG A 329 -8.10 7.05 -1.41
CA ARG A 329 -9.13 6.54 -2.34
C ARG A 329 -10.51 6.94 -1.85
N ALA A 330 -11.44 7.15 -2.79
CA ALA A 330 -12.85 7.36 -2.51
C ALA A 330 -13.63 6.04 -2.51
N ASP A 331 -14.64 5.92 -1.65
CA ASP A 331 -15.62 4.84 -1.73
C ASP A 331 -16.89 5.28 -2.49
N VAL A 332 -17.80 4.34 -2.75
CA VAL A 332 -19.05 4.59 -3.50
C VAL A 332 -20.04 5.53 -2.80
N PHE A 333 -19.80 5.89 -1.56
CA PHE A 333 -20.57 6.89 -0.82
C PHE A 333 -19.89 8.27 -0.80
N GLY A 334 -18.73 8.40 -1.45
CA GLY A 334 -17.93 9.63 -1.47
C GLY A 334 -17.11 9.87 -0.20
N ASN A 335 -16.97 8.87 0.67
CA ASN A 335 -16.04 8.96 1.78
C ASN A 335 -14.61 8.86 1.27
N LEU A 336 -13.68 9.61 1.86
CA LEU A 336 -12.26 9.54 1.56
C LEU A 336 -11.55 8.69 2.60
N TRP A 337 -10.87 7.66 2.13
CA TRP A 337 -10.02 6.77 2.91
C TRP A 337 -8.58 7.20 2.62
N CYS A 338 -7.89 7.68 3.66
CA CYS A 338 -6.60 8.35 3.53
C CYS A 338 -5.56 7.62 4.36
N SER A 339 -4.46 7.23 3.74
CA SER A 339 -3.34 6.68 4.48
C SER A 339 -2.68 7.77 5.33
N ALA A 340 -2.12 7.38 6.46
CA ALA A 340 -1.61 8.31 7.46
C ALA A 340 -0.23 7.88 7.95
N ASN A 341 0.75 8.75 7.73
CA ASN A 341 2.09 8.69 8.29
C ASN A 341 2.09 9.34 9.65
N GLY A 342 2.19 8.56 10.71
CA GLY A 342 2.16 9.04 12.07
C GLY A 342 2.90 8.13 13.03
N PRO A 343 3.07 8.54 14.29
CA PRO A 343 3.64 7.67 15.32
C PRO A 343 2.74 6.50 15.61
N LEU A 344 3.26 5.50 16.33
CA LEU A 344 2.51 4.32 16.76
C LEU A 344 1.18 4.72 17.44
N GLY A 345 0.09 4.11 16.98
CA GLY A 345 -1.26 4.42 17.42
C GLY A 345 -2.00 5.46 16.57
N TYR A 346 -1.28 6.19 15.72
CA TYR A 346 -1.82 7.17 14.77
C TYR A 346 -1.57 6.78 13.31
N ALA A 347 -0.57 5.96 13.05
CA ALA A 347 -0.34 5.38 11.74
C ALA A 347 -1.48 4.46 11.31
N GLY A 348 -1.80 4.43 10.00
CA GLY A 348 -2.82 3.58 9.42
C GLY A 348 -3.72 4.30 8.42
N VAL A 349 -5.04 4.24 8.58
CA VAL A 349 -5.99 4.87 7.67
C VAL A 349 -6.97 5.75 8.43
N PHE A 350 -7.20 6.94 7.94
CA PHE A 350 -8.23 7.87 8.42
C PHE A 350 -9.36 7.91 7.39
N VAL A 351 -10.60 7.89 7.88
CA VAL A 351 -11.78 7.90 7.01
C VAL A 351 -12.59 9.16 7.27
N TYR A 352 -12.84 9.91 6.21
CA TYR A 352 -13.60 11.15 6.23
C TYR A 352 -14.87 11.00 5.38
N ASN A 353 -15.95 11.59 5.80
CA ASN A 353 -17.12 11.70 4.95
C ASN A 353 -16.93 12.77 3.85
N SER A 354 -17.86 12.87 2.91
CA SER A 354 -17.82 13.83 1.80
C SER A 354 -17.78 15.30 2.21
N GLN A 355 -18.12 15.63 3.48
CA GLN A 355 -18.03 16.96 4.04
C GLN A 355 -16.70 17.24 4.77
N GLY A 356 -15.76 16.29 4.75
CA GLY A 356 -14.47 16.44 5.40
C GLY A 356 -14.47 16.18 6.91
N LYS A 357 -15.54 15.59 7.46
CA LYS A 357 -15.58 15.18 8.86
C LYS A 357 -14.94 13.79 9.02
N ILE A 358 -14.01 13.64 9.95
CA ILE A 358 -13.46 12.32 10.30
C ILE A 358 -14.56 11.45 10.92
N ILE A 359 -14.72 10.24 10.41
CA ILE A 359 -15.75 9.29 10.87
C ILE A 359 -15.17 8.00 11.45
N GLY A 360 -13.96 7.62 11.05
CA GLY A 360 -13.32 6.39 11.53
C GLY A 360 -11.82 6.36 11.31
N ARG A 361 -11.17 5.39 11.94
CA ARG A 361 -9.74 5.14 11.79
C ARG A 361 -9.46 3.63 11.82
N ILE A 362 -8.43 3.24 11.09
CA ILE A 362 -7.83 1.90 11.16
C ILE A 362 -6.40 2.11 11.62
N ARG A 363 -6.04 1.56 12.78
CA ARG A 363 -4.66 1.62 13.28
C ARG A 363 -3.84 0.47 12.73
N LEU A 364 -2.64 0.77 12.27
CA LEU A 364 -1.64 -0.21 11.87
C LEU A 364 -0.38 -0.06 12.74
N PRO A 365 0.41 -1.11 12.92
CA PRO A 365 1.67 -1.03 13.65
C PRO A 365 2.79 -0.34 12.85
N GLU A 366 2.53 -0.05 11.58
CA GLU A 366 3.46 0.52 10.62
C GLU A 366 2.83 1.73 9.93
N ILE A 367 3.66 2.61 9.40
CA ILE A 367 3.23 3.73 8.57
C ILE A 367 2.53 3.20 7.33
N CYS A 368 1.29 3.63 7.11
CA CYS A 368 0.54 3.28 5.90
C CYS A 368 0.90 4.27 4.80
N ALA A 369 1.51 3.76 3.73
CA ALA A 369 1.90 4.56 2.58
C ALA A 369 0.70 4.76 1.62
N ASN A 370 -0.01 3.68 1.26
CA ASN A 370 -1.09 3.78 0.30
C ASN A 370 -2.17 2.70 0.55
N LEU A 371 -3.29 2.80 -0.17
CA LEU A 371 -4.39 1.86 -0.04
C LEU A 371 -5.17 1.72 -1.36
N CYS A 372 -5.86 0.60 -1.54
CA CYS A 372 -6.84 0.43 -2.60
C CYS A 372 -7.98 -0.48 -2.17
N PHE A 373 -9.10 -0.39 -2.86
CA PHE A 373 -10.21 -1.32 -2.73
C PHE A 373 -10.10 -2.41 -3.79
N GLY A 374 -10.23 -3.66 -3.37
CA GLY A 374 -10.13 -4.81 -4.27
C GLY A 374 -10.98 -5.99 -3.83
N GLY A 375 -10.64 -7.16 -4.35
CA GLY A 375 -11.44 -8.36 -4.22
C GLY A 375 -12.62 -8.40 -5.20
N PRO A 376 -13.26 -9.56 -5.42
CA PRO A 376 -14.31 -9.73 -6.42
C PRO A 376 -15.50 -8.77 -6.27
N LYS A 377 -15.76 -8.30 -5.03
CA LYS A 377 -16.81 -7.31 -4.73
C LYS A 377 -16.25 -5.92 -4.48
N ARG A 378 -14.94 -5.70 -4.67
CA ARG A 378 -14.25 -4.43 -4.39
C ARG A 378 -14.50 -3.87 -2.98
N ASN A 379 -14.71 -4.74 -2.01
CA ASN A 379 -14.95 -4.43 -0.60
C ASN A 379 -13.85 -4.97 0.33
N GLN A 380 -12.69 -5.28 -0.23
CA GLN A 380 -11.48 -5.57 0.51
C GLN A 380 -10.57 -4.34 0.45
N LEU A 381 -10.33 -3.74 1.58
CA LEU A 381 -9.36 -2.65 1.70
C LEU A 381 -7.97 -3.25 1.85
N PHE A 382 -7.12 -3.09 0.84
CA PHE A 382 -5.69 -3.41 0.92
C PHE A 382 -4.92 -2.16 1.32
N MET A 383 -3.96 -2.33 2.22
CA MET A 383 -3.15 -1.25 2.79
C MET A 383 -1.69 -1.66 2.71
N THR A 384 -0.89 -0.92 1.96
CA THR A 384 0.57 -1.08 1.95
C THR A 384 1.17 -0.21 3.04
N ALA A 385 1.99 -0.80 3.88
CA ALA A 385 2.50 -0.12 5.06
C ALA A 385 3.94 -0.56 5.34
N SER A 386 4.89 0.35 5.15
CA SER A 386 6.31 0.11 5.38
C SER A 386 6.80 -1.23 4.84
N GLN A 387 6.91 -2.24 5.69
CA GLN A 387 7.43 -3.57 5.33
C GLN A 387 6.32 -4.61 5.07
N SER A 388 5.05 -4.23 5.14
CA SER A 388 3.95 -5.19 5.15
C SER A 388 2.76 -4.76 4.28
N VAL A 389 1.91 -5.72 3.98
CA VAL A 389 0.60 -5.51 3.35
C VAL A 389 -0.48 -6.03 4.28
N TYR A 390 -1.47 -5.20 4.52
CA TYR A 390 -2.63 -5.51 5.34
C TYR A 390 -3.91 -5.52 4.51
N MET A 391 -4.91 -6.22 5.01
CA MET A 391 -6.24 -6.31 4.39
C MET A 391 -7.31 -6.24 5.47
N LEU A 392 -8.39 -5.52 5.16
CA LEU A 392 -9.60 -5.48 5.98
C LEU A 392 -10.83 -5.58 5.07
N GLN A 393 -11.75 -6.49 5.38
CA GLN A 393 -13.04 -6.48 4.70
C GLN A 393 -13.91 -5.36 5.27
N VAL A 394 -14.48 -4.56 4.38
CA VAL A 394 -15.36 -3.44 4.71
C VAL A 394 -16.73 -3.62 4.08
N ASN A 395 -17.71 -2.85 4.55
CA ASN A 395 -19.08 -2.87 4.04
C ASN A 395 -19.34 -1.70 3.09
N THR A 396 -18.34 -1.35 2.30
CA THR A 396 -18.39 -0.38 1.20
C THR A 396 -17.52 -0.87 0.05
N GLN A 397 -17.56 -0.21 -1.07
CA GLN A 397 -16.78 -0.53 -2.27
C GLN A 397 -15.98 0.69 -2.71
N GLY A 398 -14.83 0.46 -3.37
CA GLY A 398 -14.10 1.55 -4.00
C GLY A 398 -14.85 2.15 -5.17
N ALA A 399 -14.76 3.47 -5.32
CA ALA A 399 -15.48 4.22 -6.36
C ALA A 399 -14.88 4.04 -7.76
N ALA A 400 -13.56 4.04 -7.87
CA ALA A 400 -12.85 3.99 -9.15
C ALA A 400 -12.26 2.60 -9.44
N PRO A 401 -11.88 2.29 -10.69
CA PRO A 401 -11.05 1.14 -10.99
C PRO A 401 -9.70 1.21 -10.26
N GLY A 402 -9.21 0.08 -9.78
CA GLY A 402 -7.84 -0.11 -9.28
C GLY A 402 -7.53 0.38 -7.90
#